data_e47bd57847512183a36ced03dc8aa189
#
_entry.id   e47bd57847512183a36ced03dc8aa189
#
_cell.length_a   1.000
_cell.length_b   1.000
_cell.length_c   1.000
_cell.angle_alpha   90.00
_cell.angle_beta   90.00
_cell.angle_gamma   90.00
#
_symmetry.space_group_name_H-M   'P 1'
#
loop_
_entity.id
_entity.type
_entity.pdbx_description
1 polymer ?
#
loop_
_entity_poly.entity_id
_entity_poly.type
_entity_poly.pdbx_seq_one_letter_code
_entity_poly.pdbx_strand_id
1 'polypeptide(L)'
;YFELAVVLGHHRDDILETFFLNLFHGGRVATMPPKLVNEEGDLFVYRPLAHVAEVDCEKFASAMQYPIIPCDLCGSQDGLQRQQVKGIIDEWERRSPGRRQKMFRALMNVRPSHMLDPALFDFQGLMRGKVEFDANDPEAPRLR
;
A
#
# COMPACT_ATOMS: atom_id res chain seq x y z
N TYR A 1 14.72 -24.75 -14.72
CA TYR A 1 14.61 -24.16 -13.39
C TYR A 1 13.13 -23.88 -13.14
N PHE A 2 12.55 -24.52 -12.12
CA PHE A 2 11.20 -24.17 -11.66
C PHE A 2 11.33 -23.01 -10.67
N GLU A 3 10.77 -21.84 -11.01
CA GLU A 3 10.67 -20.74 -10.07
C GLU A 3 9.49 -21.04 -9.12
N LEU A 4 9.76 -21.19 -7.83
CA LEU A 4 8.74 -21.32 -6.82
C LEU A 4 8.07 -19.96 -6.60
N ALA A 5 6.73 -19.97 -6.53
CA ALA A 5 5.96 -18.77 -6.31
C ALA A 5 4.79 -19.05 -5.36
N VAL A 6 4.52 -18.09 -4.49
CA VAL A 6 3.31 -18.04 -3.64
C VAL A 6 2.36 -16.97 -4.18
N VAL A 7 1.10 -17.33 -4.34
CA VAL A 7 0.04 -16.41 -4.76
C VAL A 7 -0.86 -16.14 -3.56
N LEU A 8 -0.97 -14.87 -3.17
CA LEU A 8 -1.76 -14.42 -2.02
C LEU A 8 -2.98 -13.61 -2.49
N GLY A 9 -4.12 -13.84 -1.84
CA GLY A 9 -5.39 -13.18 -2.14
C GLY A 9 -5.55 -11.75 -1.62
N HIS A 10 -4.46 -11.09 -1.20
CA HIS A 10 -4.53 -9.72 -0.71
C HIS A 10 -5.05 -8.77 -1.79
N HIS A 11 -6.03 -7.95 -1.42
CA HIS A 11 -6.66 -6.98 -2.30
C HIS A 11 -6.27 -5.53 -1.94
N ARG A 12 -6.78 -4.54 -2.68
CA ARG A 12 -6.47 -3.11 -2.50
C ARG A 12 -6.65 -2.63 -1.07
N ASP A 13 -7.73 -3.06 -0.43
CA ASP A 13 -8.08 -2.58 0.91
C ASP A 13 -7.13 -3.16 1.98
N ASP A 14 -6.67 -4.42 1.84
CA ASP A 14 -5.60 -5.00 2.68
C ASP A 14 -4.29 -4.22 2.57
N ILE A 15 -3.95 -3.77 1.36
CA ILE A 15 -2.75 -2.97 1.10
C ILE A 15 -2.84 -1.62 1.82
N LEU A 16 -4.01 -0.98 1.78
CA LEU A 16 -4.27 0.26 2.51
C LEU A 16 -4.23 0.06 4.04
N GLU A 17 -4.89 -0.98 4.54
CA GLU A 17 -4.87 -1.31 5.97
C GLU A 17 -3.43 -1.54 6.45
N THR A 18 -2.65 -2.32 5.70
CA THR A 18 -1.24 -2.59 6.04
C THR A 18 -0.39 -1.32 6.00
N PHE A 19 -0.64 -0.42 5.04
CA PHE A 19 0.03 0.87 5.00
C PHE A 19 -0.25 1.69 6.26
N PHE A 20 -1.51 1.83 6.67
CA PHE A 20 -1.87 2.59 7.86
C PHE A 20 -1.44 1.92 9.17
N LEU A 21 -1.41 0.59 9.24
CA LEU A 21 -0.81 -0.13 10.36
C LEU A 21 0.68 0.19 10.49
N ASN A 22 1.43 0.15 9.39
CA ASN A 22 2.84 0.52 9.39
C ASN A 22 3.04 1.99 9.76
N LEU A 23 2.19 2.89 9.26
CA LEU A 23 2.29 4.32 9.53
C LEU A 23 2.00 4.65 11.01
N PHE A 24 0.92 4.09 11.58
CA PHE A 24 0.46 4.44 12.93
C PHE A 24 1.18 3.67 14.03
N HIS A 25 1.56 2.43 13.78
CA HIS A 25 2.14 1.53 14.79
C HIS A 25 3.58 1.13 14.48
N GLY A 26 3.96 1.07 13.20
CA GLY A 26 5.30 0.67 12.78
C GLY A 26 6.28 1.84 12.57
N GLY A 27 5.81 3.09 12.55
CA GLY A 27 6.64 4.28 12.30
C GLY A 27 7.33 4.27 10.94
N ARG A 28 6.75 3.64 9.93
CA ARG A 28 7.35 3.50 8.60
C ARG A 28 6.32 3.63 7.47
N VAL A 29 6.77 4.14 6.34
CA VAL A 29 6.00 4.28 5.11
C VAL A 29 6.24 3.04 4.27
N ALA A 30 5.46 1.98 4.48
CA ALA A 30 5.59 0.70 3.80
C ALA A 30 4.24 -0.01 3.67
N THR A 31 4.08 -0.81 2.62
CA THR A 31 2.92 -1.67 2.40
C THR A 31 3.31 -2.93 1.62
N MET A 32 2.34 -3.68 1.10
CA MET A 32 2.53 -4.92 0.36
C MET A 32 2.52 -4.65 -1.15
N PRO A 33 3.65 -4.76 -1.86
CA PRO A 33 3.66 -4.59 -3.31
C PRO A 33 2.97 -5.78 -4.02
N PRO A 34 2.50 -5.60 -5.27
CA PRO A 34 1.86 -6.67 -6.05
C PRO A 34 2.78 -7.86 -6.33
N LYS A 35 4.09 -7.61 -6.40
CA LYS A 35 5.13 -8.63 -6.57
C LYS A 35 6.29 -8.32 -5.64
N LEU A 36 6.80 -9.33 -4.98
CA LEU A 36 7.94 -9.25 -4.07
C LEU A 36 8.74 -10.54 -4.16
N VAL A 37 10.04 -10.46 -3.92
CA VAL A 37 10.89 -11.62 -3.61
C VAL A 37 11.01 -11.69 -2.09
N ASN A 38 10.93 -12.89 -1.50
CA ASN A 38 11.09 -13.06 -0.05
C ASN A 38 12.52 -12.64 0.40
N GLU A 39 12.75 -12.61 1.70
CA GLU A 39 14.02 -12.15 2.27
C GLU A 39 15.18 -13.09 1.91
N GLU A 40 14.92 -14.39 1.73
CA GLU A 40 15.89 -15.39 1.31
C GLU A 40 16.26 -15.29 -0.18
N GLY A 41 15.44 -14.59 -0.99
CA GLY A 41 15.70 -14.35 -2.41
C GLY A 41 15.34 -15.53 -3.33
N ASP A 42 14.67 -16.56 -2.83
CA ASP A 42 14.38 -17.82 -3.54
C ASP A 42 12.92 -18.02 -3.92
N LEU A 43 12.00 -17.14 -3.41
CA LEU A 43 10.56 -17.29 -3.57
C LEU A 43 9.90 -15.99 -4.04
N PHE A 44 9.16 -16.07 -5.15
CA PHE A 44 8.30 -14.96 -5.57
C PHE A 44 6.97 -14.99 -4.81
N VAL A 45 6.55 -13.81 -4.36
CA VAL A 45 5.22 -13.57 -3.78
C VAL A 45 4.43 -12.68 -4.72
N TYR A 46 3.28 -13.17 -5.18
CA TYR A 46 2.37 -12.43 -6.06
C TYR A 46 1.05 -12.11 -5.36
N ARG A 47 0.52 -10.92 -5.62
CA ARG A 47 -0.80 -10.46 -5.16
C ARG A 47 -1.64 -9.99 -6.34
N PRO A 48 -2.27 -10.93 -7.08
CA PRO A 48 -3.01 -10.58 -8.31
C PRO A 48 -4.18 -9.62 -8.08
N LEU A 49 -4.76 -9.64 -6.88
CA LEU A 49 -5.90 -8.80 -6.51
C LEU A 49 -5.48 -7.43 -5.93
N ALA A 50 -4.19 -7.06 -5.97
CA ALA A 50 -3.67 -5.84 -5.36
C ALA A 50 -4.39 -4.54 -5.78
N HIS A 51 -4.99 -4.51 -6.97
CA HIS A 51 -5.74 -3.35 -7.49
C HIS A 51 -7.26 -3.51 -7.40
N VAL A 52 -7.76 -4.66 -6.93
CA VAL A 52 -9.19 -4.97 -6.82
C VAL A 52 -9.72 -4.48 -5.49
N ALA A 53 -10.87 -3.82 -5.48
CA ALA A 53 -11.55 -3.40 -4.25
C ALA A 53 -12.14 -4.61 -3.50
N GLU A 54 -12.11 -4.59 -2.15
CA GLU A 54 -12.72 -5.62 -1.31
C GLU A 54 -14.19 -5.87 -1.70
N VAL A 55 -14.95 -4.79 -1.90
CA VAL A 55 -16.37 -4.87 -2.29
C VAL A 55 -16.61 -5.60 -3.61
N ASP A 56 -15.67 -5.56 -4.54
CA ASP A 56 -15.79 -6.27 -5.83
C ASP A 56 -15.44 -7.75 -5.66
N CYS A 57 -14.49 -8.09 -4.77
CA CYS A 57 -14.23 -9.46 -4.36
C CYS A 57 -15.45 -10.09 -3.67
N GLU A 58 -16.10 -9.36 -2.76
CA GLU A 58 -17.30 -9.80 -2.06
C GLU A 58 -18.48 -10.06 -3.02
N LYS A 59 -18.72 -9.12 -3.96
CA LYS A 59 -19.75 -9.29 -5.00
C LYS A 59 -19.49 -10.51 -5.86
N PHE A 60 -18.26 -10.71 -6.29
CA PHE A 60 -17.87 -11.84 -7.11
C PHE A 60 -18.05 -13.16 -6.34
N ALA A 61 -17.56 -13.24 -5.10
CA ALA A 61 -17.70 -14.43 -4.26
C ALA A 61 -19.18 -14.79 -4.01
N SER A 62 -20.02 -13.76 -3.76
CA SER A 62 -21.46 -13.92 -3.58
C SER A 62 -22.14 -14.43 -4.87
N ALA A 63 -21.82 -13.85 -6.02
CA ALA A 63 -22.39 -14.25 -7.31
C ALA A 63 -22.01 -15.70 -7.68
N MET A 64 -20.78 -16.11 -7.33
CA MET A 64 -20.26 -17.46 -7.55
C MET A 64 -20.66 -18.44 -6.46
N GLN A 65 -21.36 -18.01 -5.40
CA GLN A 65 -21.75 -18.82 -4.26
C GLN A 65 -20.56 -19.55 -3.59
N TYR A 66 -19.41 -18.89 -3.50
CA TYR A 66 -18.25 -19.48 -2.84
C TYR A 66 -18.51 -19.66 -1.34
N PRO A 67 -18.12 -20.80 -0.75
CA PRO A 67 -18.20 -20.99 0.70
C PRO A 67 -17.18 -20.07 1.37
N ILE A 68 -17.68 -19.00 2.01
CA ILE A 68 -16.82 -18.10 2.80
C ILE A 68 -16.80 -18.62 4.23
N ILE A 69 -15.62 -18.95 4.73
CA ILE A 69 -15.41 -19.32 6.12
C ILE A 69 -15.21 -18.02 6.92
N PRO A 70 -16.09 -17.72 7.90
CA PRO A 70 -15.88 -16.55 8.77
C PRO A 70 -14.53 -16.64 9.47
N CYS A 71 -13.77 -15.54 9.47
CA CYS A 71 -12.48 -15.48 10.16
C CYS A 71 -12.71 -15.09 11.63
N ASP A 72 -13.02 -16.06 12.49
CA ASP A 72 -13.18 -15.86 13.94
C ASP A 72 -11.84 -15.95 14.69
N LEU A 73 -10.72 -16.11 13.99
CA LEU A 73 -9.41 -16.45 14.55
C LEU A 73 -8.58 -15.24 15.00
N CYS A 74 -9.03 -14.00 14.78
CA CYS A 74 -8.23 -12.80 15.06
C CYS A 74 -8.53 -12.15 16.41
N GLY A 75 -8.39 -12.92 17.50
CA GLY A 75 -8.36 -12.40 18.89
C GLY A 75 -7.00 -11.78 19.32
N SER A 76 -6.05 -11.65 18.39
CA SER A 76 -4.73 -11.07 18.65
C SER A 76 -4.78 -9.53 18.67
N GLN A 77 -3.82 -8.87 19.37
CA GLN A 77 -3.68 -7.41 19.36
C GLN A 77 -3.60 -6.85 17.93
N ASP A 78 -2.95 -7.57 17.03
CA ASP A 78 -2.84 -7.19 15.60
C ASP A 78 -4.21 -7.17 14.91
N GLY A 79 -5.11 -8.08 15.28
CA GLY A 79 -6.49 -8.11 14.77
C GLY A 79 -7.29 -6.88 15.21
N LEU A 80 -7.13 -6.44 16.48
CA LEU A 80 -7.80 -5.24 16.99
C LEU A 80 -7.30 -3.96 16.32
N GLN A 81 -5.98 -3.83 16.14
CA GLN A 81 -5.39 -2.68 15.44
C GLN A 81 -5.85 -2.61 13.98
N ARG A 82 -5.92 -3.75 13.29
CA ARG A 82 -6.43 -3.83 11.92
C ARG A 82 -7.89 -3.41 11.84
N GLN A 83 -8.74 -3.86 12.77
CA GLN A 83 -10.15 -3.46 12.83
C GLN A 83 -10.29 -1.95 13.07
N GLN A 84 -9.48 -1.35 13.93
CA GLN A 84 -9.46 0.09 14.15
C GLN A 84 -9.08 0.85 12.89
N VAL A 85 -8.03 0.44 12.21
CA VAL A 85 -7.59 1.05 10.95
C VAL A 85 -8.68 0.91 9.88
N LYS A 86 -9.29 -0.26 9.73
CA LYS A 86 -10.42 -0.48 8.81
C LYS A 86 -11.55 0.48 9.11
N GLY A 87 -11.94 0.62 10.38
CA GLY A 87 -13.00 1.55 10.79
C GLY A 87 -12.70 3.02 10.44
N ILE A 88 -11.44 3.47 10.58
CA ILE A 88 -11.00 4.80 10.20
C ILE A 88 -11.12 5.00 8.68
N ILE A 89 -10.66 4.04 7.89
CA ILE A 89 -10.71 4.09 6.42
C ILE A 89 -12.17 4.09 5.94
N ASP A 90 -13.04 3.28 6.55
CA ASP A 90 -14.48 3.22 6.26
C ASP A 90 -15.15 4.57 6.52
N GLU A 91 -14.85 5.18 7.67
CA GLU A 91 -15.38 6.49 8.02
C GLU A 91 -14.92 7.58 7.05
N TRP A 92 -13.66 7.56 6.64
CA TRP A 92 -13.14 8.49 5.64
C TRP A 92 -13.78 8.31 4.27
N GLU A 93 -14.00 7.08 3.82
CA GLU A 93 -14.70 6.78 2.57
C GLU A 93 -16.15 7.23 2.62
N ARG A 94 -16.84 7.00 3.76
CA ARG A 94 -18.23 7.43 3.98
C ARG A 94 -18.38 8.94 3.91
N ARG A 95 -17.44 9.69 4.51
CA ARG A 95 -17.46 11.18 4.49
C ARG A 95 -17.07 11.75 3.14
N SER A 96 -16.24 11.05 2.40
CA SER A 96 -15.71 11.51 1.11
C SER A 96 -15.52 10.32 0.18
N PRO A 97 -16.55 9.93 -0.58
CA PRO A 97 -16.49 8.80 -1.51
C PRO A 97 -15.33 8.92 -2.51
N GLY A 98 -14.66 7.81 -2.76
CA GLY A 98 -13.46 7.72 -3.61
C GLY A 98 -12.15 8.03 -2.87
N ARG A 99 -12.18 8.26 -1.56
CA ARG A 99 -10.97 8.54 -0.77
C ARG A 99 -10.03 7.34 -0.73
N ARG A 100 -10.56 6.11 -0.59
CA ARG A 100 -9.74 4.89 -0.67
C ARG A 100 -8.93 4.82 -1.94
N GLN A 101 -9.57 5.11 -3.08
CA GLN A 101 -8.89 5.12 -4.37
C GLN A 101 -7.83 6.21 -4.47
N LYS A 102 -8.08 7.40 -3.89
CA LYS A 102 -7.09 8.49 -3.84
C LYS A 102 -5.87 8.10 -2.99
N MET A 103 -6.10 7.51 -1.80
CA MET A 103 -5.03 7.04 -0.93
C MET A 103 -4.21 5.94 -1.61
N PHE A 104 -4.86 4.98 -2.26
CA PHE A 104 -4.17 3.92 -2.99
C PHE A 104 -3.33 4.47 -4.14
N ARG A 105 -3.83 5.45 -4.89
CA ARG A 105 -3.05 6.13 -5.94
C ARG A 105 -1.84 6.86 -5.37
N ALA A 106 -1.94 7.44 -4.18
CA ALA A 106 -0.82 8.12 -3.53
C ALA A 106 0.34 7.16 -3.24
N LEU A 107 0.06 5.88 -2.91
CA LEU A 107 1.10 4.86 -2.72
C LEU A 107 1.88 4.56 -4.00
N MET A 108 1.30 4.81 -5.17
CA MET A 108 1.93 4.64 -6.48
C MET A 108 2.51 5.94 -7.05
N ASN A 109 2.43 7.04 -6.30
CA ASN A 109 2.89 8.35 -6.73
C ASN A 109 3.70 9.03 -5.60
N VAL A 110 4.75 8.35 -5.18
CA VAL A 110 5.68 8.85 -4.17
C VAL A 110 6.65 9.84 -4.82
N ARG A 111 6.90 10.96 -4.15
CA ARG A 111 7.90 11.96 -4.56
C ARG A 111 9.13 11.83 -3.66
N PRO A 112 10.19 11.14 -4.10
CA PRO A 112 11.39 10.95 -3.29
C PRO A 112 11.99 12.27 -2.79
N SER A 113 12.03 13.29 -3.62
CA SER A 113 12.57 14.62 -3.28
C SER A 113 11.79 15.39 -2.19
N HIS A 114 10.60 14.89 -1.81
CA HIS A 114 9.77 15.48 -0.76
C HIS A 114 9.64 14.55 0.46
N MET A 115 10.48 13.51 0.51
CA MET A 115 10.55 12.60 1.66
C MET A 115 11.74 12.97 2.54
N LEU A 116 11.65 12.59 3.82
CA LEU A 116 12.70 12.85 4.82
C LEU A 116 13.74 11.72 4.91
N ASP A 117 13.57 10.66 4.13
CA ASP A 117 14.49 9.52 4.09
C ASP A 117 15.68 9.86 3.18
N PRO A 118 16.91 9.98 3.73
CA PRO A 118 18.09 10.30 2.93
C PRO A 118 18.49 9.21 1.94
N ALA A 119 18.01 7.97 2.12
CA ALA A 119 18.21 6.90 1.15
C ALA A 119 17.35 7.08 -0.11
N LEU A 120 16.23 7.80 -0.01
CA LEU A 120 15.37 8.13 -1.14
C LEU A 120 15.80 9.41 -1.84
N PHE A 121 16.31 10.38 -1.07
CA PHE A 121 16.71 11.68 -1.60
C PHE A 121 17.79 12.32 -0.72
N ASP A 122 18.96 12.60 -1.29
CA ASP A 122 20.08 13.22 -0.59
C ASP A 122 19.88 14.74 -0.42
N PHE A 123 18.96 15.13 0.47
CA PHE A 123 18.71 16.55 0.78
C PHE A 123 19.86 17.19 1.58
N GLN A 124 20.74 16.39 2.22
CA GLN A 124 21.89 16.89 2.99
C GLN A 124 23.05 17.29 2.06
N GLY A 125 23.19 16.62 0.92
CA GLY A 125 24.19 16.89 -0.10
C GLY A 125 23.80 17.98 -1.10
N LEU A 126 22.62 18.60 -0.97
CA LEU A 126 22.18 19.65 -1.91
C LEU A 126 23.09 20.88 -1.86
N MET A 127 23.59 21.29 -3.03
CA MET A 127 24.33 22.52 -3.22
C MET A 127 23.56 23.45 -4.16
N ARG A 128 23.55 24.74 -3.84
CA ARG A 128 22.93 25.78 -4.68
C ARG A 128 23.57 25.80 -6.08
N GLY A 129 22.75 25.60 -7.11
CA GLY A 129 23.21 25.58 -8.53
C GLY A 129 23.57 24.19 -9.06
N LYS A 130 23.46 23.13 -8.25
CA LYS A 130 23.66 21.71 -8.69
C LYS A 130 22.39 20.85 -8.64
N VAL A 131 21.22 21.45 -8.57
CA VAL A 131 19.96 20.70 -8.54
C VAL A 131 19.63 20.27 -9.96
N GLU A 132 19.87 19.02 -10.28
CA GLU A 132 19.24 18.36 -11.41
C GLU A 132 17.79 18.05 -11.02
N PHE A 133 16.87 18.86 -11.54
CA PHE A 133 15.44 18.55 -11.39
C PHE A 133 15.10 17.40 -12.33
N ASP A 134 14.35 16.42 -11.84
CA ASP A 134 13.72 15.44 -12.71
C ASP A 134 12.79 16.20 -13.67
N ALA A 135 13.18 16.27 -14.95
CA ALA A 135 12.41 16.95 -15.99
C ALA A 135 11.01 16.35 -16.20
N ASN A 136 10.76 15.18 -15.62
CA ASN A 136 9.47 14.48 -15.67
C ASN A 136 8.59 14.74 -14.44
N ASP A 137 9.04 15.53 -13.44
CA ASP A 137 8.18 15.97 -12.33
C ASP A 137 7.38 17.22 -12.74
N PRO A 138 6.08 17.11 -13.09
CA PRO A 138 5.27 18.24 -13.58
C PRO A 138 5.02 19.32 -12.52
N GLU A 139 5.36 19.04 -11.24
CA GLU A 139 5.19 19.97 -10.13
C GLU A 139 6.51 20.29 -9.41
N ALA A 140 7.66 20.02 -10.04
CA ALA A 140 8.93 20.50 -9.53
C ALA A 140 8.82 22.02 -9.31
N PRO A 141 9.23 22.56 -8.14
CA PRO A 141 9.10 23.98 -7.87
C PRO A 141 9.89 24.75 -8.93
N ARG A 142 9.17 25.46 -9.80
CA ARG A 142 9.80 26.39 -10.75
C ARG A 142 10.36 27.54 -9.90
N LEU A 143 11.67 27.54 -9.72
CA LEU A 143 12.36 28.68 -9.15
C LEU A 143 12.06 29.89 -10.05
N ARG A 144 11.34 30.88 -9.52
CA ARG A 144 11.21 32.21 -10.10
C ARG A 144 12.41 33.06 -9.72
#